data_c774585e4184888cb196ee8ccddf81d9
#
_entry.id   c774585e4184888cb196ee8ccddf81d9
#
_cell.length_a   1.000
_cell.length_b   1.000
_cell.length_c   1.000
_cell.angle_alpha   90.00
_cell.angle_beta   90.00
_cell.angle_gamma   90.00
#
_symmetry.space_group_name_H-M   'P 1'
#
loop_
_entity.id
_entity.type
_entity.pdbx_description
1 polymer ?
#
loop_
_entity_poly.entity_id
_entity_poly.type
_entity_poly.pdbx_seq_one_letter_code
_entity_poly.pdbx_strand_id
1 'polypeptide(L)'
;MPKSFQLCVVTADGTNLDTKVTYCGLQTPDGSLGVLANHAPMMCMLREGTLSFRTEDDEEGTLKHSAGVARVHANVLTLLVDRAEDPVMKGKKTAAG
;
A
#
# COMPACT_ATOMS: atom_id res chain seq x y z
N MET A 1 -5.94 -6.22 -19.65
CA MET A 1 -4.92 -5.39 -19.01
C MET A 1 -4.98 -5.57 -17.52
N PRO A 2 -3.89 -5.93 -16.89
CA PRO A 2 -3.91 -6.00 -15.44
C PRO A 2 -4.12 -4.61 -14.86
N LYS A 3 -5.07 -4.51 -13.96
CA LYS A 3 -5.36 -3.26 -13.26
C LYS A 3 -4.92 -3.34 -11.82
N SER A 4 -4.16 -4.37 -11.49
CA SER A 4 -3.68 -4.58 -10.14
C SER A 4 -2.17 -4.65 -10.11
N PHE A 5 -1.64 -4.49 -8.92
CA PHE A 5 -0.21 -4.61 -8.67
C PHE A 5 -0.03 -5.25 -7.31
N GLN A 6 1.17 -5.75 -7.06
CA GLN A 6 1.46 -6.40 -5.80
C GLN A 6 1.84 -5.35 -4.75
N LEU A 7 1.23 -5.44 -3.58
CA LEU A 7 1.56 -4.60 -2.44
C LEU A 7 2.17 -5.48 -1.36
N CYS A 8 3.41 -5.16 -0.98
CA CYS A 8 4.13 -5.88 0.07
C CYS A 8 4.54 -4.89 1.15
N VAL A 9 4.21 -5.20 2.40
CA VAL A 9 4.67 -4.43 3.55
C VAL A 9 5.59 -5.33 4.36
N VAL A 10 6.85 -4.91 4.49
CA VAL A 10 7.89 -5.71 5.12
C VAL A 10 8.45 -4.96 6.31
N THR A 11 8.56 -5.66 7.43
CA THR A 11 9.16 -5.13 8.65
C THR A 11 10.34 -6.03 9.04
N ALA A 12 11.03 -5.66 10.12
CA ALA A 12 12.12 -6.48 10.64
C ALA A 12 11.65 -7.89 11.03
N ASP A 13 10.38 -8.02 11.36
CA ASP A 13 9.81 -9.32 11.79
C ASP A 13 9.29 -10.14 10.61
N GLY A 14 9.39 -9.63 9.40
CA GLY A 14 8.95 -10.35 8.20
C GLY A 14 7.89 -9.59 7.42
N THR A 15 7.14 -10.31 6.62
CA THR A 15 6.12 -9.72 5.76
C THR A 15 4.82 -9.57 6.53
N ASN A 16 4.34 -8.32 6.62
CA ASN A 16 3.07 -8.01 7.29
C ASN A 16 1.89 -8.09 6.35
N LEU A 17 2.11 -7.80 5.08
CA LEU A 17 1.04 -7.79 4.08
C LEU A 17 1.64 -8.09 2.72
N ASP A 18 0.96 -8.94 1.98
CA ASP A 18 1.39 -9.31 0.63
C ASP A 18 0.12 -9.66 -0.14
N THR A 19 -0.39 -8.72 -0.90
CA THR A 19 -1.66 -8.90 -1.57
C THR A 19 -1.71 -8.10 -2.86
N LYS A 20 -2.63 -8.45 -3.74
CA LYS A 20 -2.86 -7.69 -4.96
C LYS A 20 -3.87 -6.59 -4.71
N VAL A 21 -3.56 -5.39 -5.17
CA VAL A 21 -4.39 -4.22 -4.96
C VAL A 21 -4.55 -3.47 -6.28
N THR A 22 -5.60 -2.65 -6.36
CA THR A 22 -5.83 -1.79 -7.52
C THR A 22 -5.45 -0.35 -7.23
N TYR A 23 -5.30 -0.01 -5.96
CA TYR A 23 -4.94 1.33 -5.53
C TYR A 23 -4.24 1.26 -4.18
N CYS A 24 -3.29 2.15 -3.98
CA CYS A 24 -2.62 2.29 -2.70
C CYS A 24 -2.29 3.77 -2.46
N GLY A 25 -2.70 4.29 -1.31
CA GLY A 25 -2.40 5.65 -0.91
C GLY A 25 -1.32 5.67 0.16
N LEU A 26 -0.26 6.43 -0.09
CA LEU A 26 0.90 6.53 0.78
C LEU A 26 0.96 7.90 1.44
N GLN A 27 1.61 7.96 2.59
CA GLN A 27 1.88 9.22 3.29
C GLN A 27 3.37 9.53 3.18
N THR A 28 3.69 10.60 2.47
CA THR A 28 5.08 11.04 2.32
C THR A 28 5.28 12.35 3.07
N PRO A 29 6.55 12.79 3.28
CA PRO A 29 6.78 14.08 3.89
C PRO A 29 6.15 15.25 3.15
N ASP A 30 5.94 15.10 1.84
CA ASP A 30 5.34 16.15 1.02
C ASP A 30 3.83 16.05 0.90
N GLY A 31 3.22 15.03 1.51
CA GLY A 31 1.78 14.83 1.43
C GLY A 31 1.42 13.43 0.97
N SER A 32 0.19 13.28 0.49
CA SER A 32 -0.29 11.97 0.05
C SER A 32 0.13 11.68 -1.38
N LEU A 33 0.41 10.41 -1.64
CA LEU A 33 0.78 9.94 -2.97
C LEU A 33 -0.04 8.70 -3.29
N GLY A 34 -0.75 8.72 -4.41
CA GLY A 34 -1.52 7.56 -4.87
C GLY A 34 -0.72 6.73 -5.87
N VAL A 35 -0.81 5.41 -5.75
CA VAL A 35 -0.15 4.47 -6.66
C VAL A 35 -1.22 3.61 -7.31
N LEU A 36 -1.12 3.50 -8.63
CA LEU A 36 -1.99 2.65 -9.45
C LEU A 36 -1.14 1.61 -10.16
N ALA A 37 -1.81 0.66 -10.81
CA ALA A 37 -1.11 -0.38 -11.57
C ALA A 37 -0.20 0.25 -12.61
N ASN A 38 0.94 -0.38 -12.82
CA ASN A 38 1.93 0.03 -13.82
C ASN A 38 2.53 1.41 -13.56
N HIS A 39 2.55 1.82 -12.31
CA HIS A 39 3.22 3.07 -11.93
C HIS A 39 4.70 2.99 -12.31
N ALA A 40 5.24 4.10 -12.77
CA ALA A 40 6.67 4.17 -13.12
C ALA A 40 7.55 3.83 -11.92
N PRO A 41 8.73 3.29 -12.15
CA PRO A 41 9.66 3.01 -11.04
C PRO A 41 9.87 4.25 -10.18
N MET A 42 9.85 4.04 -8.87
CA MET A 42 9.90 5.15 -7.92
C MET A 42 10.44 4.65 -6.59
N MET A 43 11.14 5.53 -5.89
CA MET A 43 11.51 5.28 -4.51
C MET A 43 11.24 6.58 -3.75
N CYS A 44 10.57 6.49 -2.61
CA CYS A 44 10.28 7.67 -1.82
C CYS A 44 10.31 7.34 -0.34
N MET A 45 10.49 8.38 0.47
CA MET A 45 10.42 8.23 1.91
C MET A 45 8.97 8.25 2.36
N LEU A 46 8.70 7.49 3.41
CA LEU A 46 7.39 7.46 4.04
C LEU A 46 7.50 8.06 5.43
N ARG A 47 6.52 8.87 5.78
CA ARG A 47 6.38 9.26 7.18
C ARG A 47 5.47 8.28 7.88
N GLU A 48 5.53 8.27 9.21
CA GLU A 48 4.61 7.49 10.01
C GLU A 48 3.18 7.88 9.66
N GLY A 49 2.32 6.88 9.46
CA GLY A 49 0.95 7.16 9.09
C GLY A 49 0.18 5.90 8.76
N THR A 50 -0.87 6.07 7.99
CA THR A 50 -1.78 5.01 7.62
C THR A 50 -1.79 4.86 6.11
N LEU A 51 -1.44 3.67 5.65
CA LEU A 51 -1.57 3.27 4.26
C LEU A 51 -3.02 2.89 4.00
N SER A 52 -3.56 3.30 2.87
CA SER A 52 -4.88 2.84 2.44
C SER A 52 -4.73 2.07 1.13
N PHE A 53 -5.56 1.06 0.94
CA PHE A 53 -5.47 0.27 -0.29
C PHE A 53 -6.84 -0.31 -0.63
N ARG A 54 -6.98 -0.71 -1.89
CA ARG A 54 -8.16 -1.40 -2.39
C ARG A 54 -7.72 -2.65 -3.10
N THR A 55 -8.34 -3.79 -2.74
CA THR A 55 -7.99 -5.07 -3.33
C THR A 55 -8.66 -5.26 -4.69
N GLU A 56 -8.30 -6.36 -5.36
CA GLU A 56 -8.93 -6.71 -6.63
C GLU A 56 -10.42 -6.99 -6.47
N ASP A 57 -10.83 -7.43 -5.29
CA ASP A 57 -12.24 -7.68 -4.97
C ASP A 57 -12.97 -6.43 -4.52
N ASP A 58 -12.35 -5.27 -4.69
CA ASP A 58 -12.93 -3.98 -4.34
C ASP A 58 -13.15 -3.81 -2.84
N GLU A 59 -12.39 -4.52 -2.04
CA GLU A 59 -12.38 -4.34 -0.60
C GLU A 59 -11.37 -3.25 -0.22
N GLU A 60 -11.75 -2.39 0.70
CA GLU A 60 -10.85 -1.34 1.18
C GLU A 60 -10.22 -1.76 2.49
N GLY A 61 -8.95 -1.43 2.64
CA GLY A 61 -8.23 -1.71 3.86
C GLY A 61 -7.28 -0.60 4.22
N THR A 62 -6.86 -0.61 5.47
CA THR A 62 -5.85 0.33 5.97
C THR A 62 -4.83 -0.42 6.80
N LEU A 63 -3.65 0.19 6.94
CA LEU A 63 -2.57 -0.39 7.72
C LEU A 63 -1.73 0.74 8.29
N LYS A 64 -1.56 0.76 9.60
CA LYS A 64 -0.71 1.76 10.27
C LYS A 64 0.72 1.28 10.28
N HIS A 65 1.64 2.19 9.99
CA HIS A 65 3.05 1.84 9.92
C HIS A 65 3.92 2.99 10.40
N SER A 66 5.14 2.65 10.77
CA SER A 66 6.17 3.61 11.12
C SER A 66 6.74 4.25 9.84
N ALA A 67 7.60 5.22 10.02
CA ALA A 67 8.33 5.80 8.89
C ALA A 67 9.20 4.74 8.21
N GLY A 68 9.49 4.94 6.95
CA GLY A 68 10.30 4.00 6.19
C GLY A 68 10.47 4.45 4.75
N VAL A 69 10.52 3.49 3.85
CA VAL A 69 10.77 3.72 2.43
C VAL A 69 9.76 2.92 1.61
N ALA A 70 9.26 3.51 0.54
CA ALA A 70 8.43 2.81 -0.43
C ALA A 70 9.17 2.74 -1.76
N ARG A 71 9.01 1.62 -2.44
CA ARG A 71 9.63 1.39 -3.74
C ARG A 71 8.62 0.78 -4.68
N VAL A 72 8.53 1.33 -5.88
CA VAL A 72 7.74 0.74 -6.96
C VAL A 72 8.71 0.27 -8.04
N HIS A 73 8.60 -1.00 -8.41
CA HIS A 73 9.40 -1.56 -9.47
C HIS A 73 8.70 -2.77 -10.05
N ALA A 74 8.61 -2.82 -11.37
CA ALA A 74 8.02 -3.97 -12.08
C ALA A 74 6.63 -4.33 -11.55
N ASN A 75 5.79 -3.32 -11.34
CA ASN A 75 4.41 -3.48 -10.88
C ASN A 75 4.31 -4.07 -9.47
N VAL A 76 5.34 -3.86 -8.65
CA VAL A 76 5.35 -4.25 -7.24
C VAL A 76 5.66 -3.03 -6.40
N LEU A 77 4.80 -2.77 -5.42
CA LEU A 77 5.01 -1.72 -4.44
C LEU A 77 5.43 -2.37 -3.14
N THR A 78 6.62 -2.05 -2.67
CA THR A 78 7.16 -2.58 -1.44
C THR A 78 7.37 -1.45 -0.44
N LEU A 79 6.82 -1.63 0.76
CA LEU A 79 7.08 -0.74 1.88
C LEU A 79 8.05 -1.45 2.83
N LEU A 80 9.13 -0.76 3.17
CA LEU A 80 10.09 -1.23 4.16
C LEU A 80 9.99 -0.29 5.35
N VAL A 81 9.45 -0.78 6.45
CA VAL A 81 9.18 0.01 7.64
C VAL A 81 9.66 -0.76 8.87
N ASP A 82 9.92 -0.06 9.96
CA ASP A 82 10.36 -0.73 11.20
C ASP A 82 9.22 -1.50 11.84
N ARG A 83 8.01 -0.93 11.85
CA ARG A 83 6.85 -1.52 12.49
C ARG A 83 5.61 -1.28 11.65
N ALA A 84 4.72 -2.24 11.68
CA ALA A 84 3.41 -2.11 11.04
C ALA A 84 2.41 -2.90 11.87
N GLU A 85 1.18 -2.38 11.94
CA GLU A 85 0.10 -3.10 12.59
C GLU A 85 -0.56 -4.02 11.59
N ASP A 86 -1.42 -4.91 12.08
CA ASP A 86 -2.18 -5.76 11.17
C ASP A 86 -3.13 -4.92 10.33
N PRO A 87 -3.35 -5.29 9.08
CA PRO A 87 -4.27 -4.55 8.23
C PRO A 87 -5.69 -4.65 8.78
N VAL A 88 -6.44 -3.56 8.62
CA VAL A 88 -7.86 -3.50 8.99
C VAL A 88 -8.67 -3.39 7.70
N MET A 89 -9.50 -4.38 7.45
CA MET A 89 -10.34 -4.39 6.26
C MET A 89 -11.66 -3.70 6.56
N LYS A 90 -12.06 -2.80 5.67
CA LYS A 90 -13.29 -2.04 5.83
C LYS A 90 -14.44 -2.60 5.03
N GLY A 91 -14.22 -3.71 4.34
CA GLY A 91 -15.23 -4.34 3.52
C GLY A 91 -15.25 -3.78 2.10
N LYS A 92 -16.19 -4.25 1.32
CA LYS A 92 -16.26 -3.88 -0.08
C LYS A 92 -16.85 -2.50 -0.25
N LYS A 93 -16.26 -1.75 -1.17
CA LYS A 93 -16.85 -0.51 -1.60
C LYS A 93 -17.90 -0.84 -2.66
N THR A 94 -19.17 -0.54 -2.38
CA THR A 94 -20.24 -0.83 -3.33
C THR A 94 -20.63 0.42 -4.10
N ALA A 95 -21.20 0.21 -5.27
CA ALA A 95 -21.63 1.32 -6.11
C ALA A 95 -22.75 2.12 -5.43
N ALA A 96 -23.53 1.49 -4.58
CA ALA A 96 -24.63 2.14 -3.89
C ALA A 96 -24.20 2.76 -2.58
N GLY A 97 -23.02 2.39 -2.12
CA GLY A 97 -22.51 2.82 -0.82
C GLY A 97 -21.95 4.20 -0.85
#